data_f8c82b6fb38796caddacc9efed5a782e
#
_entry.id   f8c82b6fb38796caddacc9efed5a782e
#
_cell.length_a   1.000
_cell.length_b   1.000
_cell.length_c   1.000
_cell.angle_alpha   90.00
_cell.angle_beta   90.00
_cell.angle_gamma   90.00
#
_symmetry.space_group_name_H-M   'P 1'
#
loop_
_entity.id
_entity.type
_entity.pdbx_description
1 polymer ?
#
loop_
_entity_poly.entity_id
_entity_poly.type
_entity_poly.pdbx_seq_one_letter_code
_entity_poly.pdbx_strand_id
1 'polypeptide(L)'
;MPIDRSKYRAATLQTVQSATKEAKKYDTYYGGGKGEYAPFWKNRDGITIKRVLPAHEPGDSPYVPMLTAKLDCEVEKKDENGDVIGKEVKQKKIFIATLHGKMPFDIIDEYIKRVYELAEQIQDKDDRQKFLNPITGYKMGGKWVWGIRPQREYIYYALIEGKIYRDSLKPKQMEALNKESADLCEQNDTVAIDVFSDPENGFPIQYDRGKDEKGKTVETLKSLPLKRSQGWDDYFAEHAVTDKVLEELETYPSLKKLYVDCYSK
;
A
#
# COMPACT_ATOMS: atom_id res chain seq x y z
N MET A 1 25.62 0.91 -19.30
CA MET A 1 24.87 0.88 -20.58
C MET A 1 23.65 1.78 -20.36
N PRO A 2 23.22 2.54 -21.36
CA PRO A 2 22.01 3.32 -21.20
C PRO A 2 20.82 2.38 -20.95
N ILE A 3 19.94 2.77 -20.05
CA ILE A 3 18.74 2.01 -19.72
C ILE A 3 17.78 1.98 -20.91
N ASP A 4 17.20 0.84 -21.19
CA ASP A 4 16.12 0.75 -22.18
C ASP A 4 14.81 1.23 -21.52
N ARG A 5 14.49 2.50 -21.74
CA ARG A 5 13.25 3.11 -21.22
C ARG A 5 11.98 2.51 -21.81
N SER A 6 12.06 1.84 -22.96
CA SER A 6 10.86 1.30 -23.62
C SER A 6 10.13 0.25 -22.78
N LYS A 7 10.83 -0.40 -21.85
CA LYS A 7 10.24 -1.37 -20.92
C LYS A 7 9.45 -0.72 -19.77
N TYR A 8 9.71 0.57 -19.46
CA TYR A 8 9.06 1.27 -18.36
C TYR A 8 7.90 2.12 -18.89
N ARG A 9 6.93 1.48 -19.48
CA ARG A 9 5.71 2.17 -19.95
C ARG A 9 4.69 2.23 -18.83
N ALA A 10 3.92 3.32 -18.81
CA ALA A 10 2.76 3.43 -17.93
C ALA A 10 1.82 2.23 -18.15
N ALA A 11 1.32 1.66 -17.06
CA ALA A 11 0.30 0.64 -17.11
C ALA A 11 -0.99 1.24 -17.69
N THR A 12 -1.77 0.47 -18.43
CA THR A 12 -3.11 0.95 -18.83
C THR A 12 -4.01 1.05 -17.61
N LEU A 13 -4.92 1.99 -17.61
CA LEU A 13 -5.93 2.11 -16.55
C LEU A 13 -6.71 0.80 -16.38
N GLN A 14 -6.96 0.09 -17.47
CA GLN A 14 -7.60 -1.23 -17.40
C GLN A 14 -6.77 -2.23 -16.60
N THR A 15 -5.44 -2.26 -16.77
CA THR A 15 -4.54 -3.14 -16.00
C THR A 15 -4.59 -2.80 -14.52
N VAL A 16 -4.47 -1.51 -14.17
CA VAL A 16 -4.52 -1.05 -12.78
C VAL A 16 -5.90 -1.30 -12.16
N GLN A 17 -6.97 -1.02 -12.88
CA GLN A 17 -8.34 -1.29 -12.43
C GLN A 17 -8.65 -2.78 -12.32
N SER A 18 -8.09 -3.61 -13.21
CA SER A 18 -8.24 -5.08 -13.14
C SER A 18 -7.52 -5.62 -11.91
N ALA A 19 -6.28 -5.20 -11.65
CA ALA A 19 -5.57 -5.53 -10.42
C ALA A 19 -6.36 -5.10 -9.17
N THR A 20 -7.04 -3.94 -9.24
CA THR A 20 -7.91 -3.45 -8.17
C THR A 20 -9.20 -4.28 -8.04
N LYS A 21 -9.79 -4.74 -9.16
CA LYS A 21 -11.02 -5.57 -9.19
C LYS A 21 -10.73 -7.02 -8.80
N GLU A 22 -9.67 -7.60 -9.31
CA GLU A 22 -9.22 -8.96 -8.97
C GLU A 22 -8.89 -9.07 -7.50
N ALA A 23 -8.31 -8.03 -6.94
CA ALA A 23 -8.11 -7.92 -5.51
C ALA A 23 -9.43 -7.96 -4.70
N LYS A 24 -10.60 -7.71 -5.30
CA LYS A 24 -11.92 -7.93 -4.66
C LYS A 24 -12.31 -9.41 -4.55
N LYS A 25 -11.64 -10.29 -5.29
CA LYS A 25 -11.82 -11.74 -5.24
C LYS A 25 -10.78 -12.40 -4.32
N TYR A 26 -10.55 -11.88 -3.13
CA TYR A 26 -9.74 -12.53 -2.09
C TYR A 26 -8.44 -13.22 -2.57
N ASP A 27 -7.66 -12.58 -3.43
CA ASP A 27 -6.34 -13.04 -3.79
C ASP A 27 -5.30 -12.28 -2.94
N THR A 28 -4.68 -12.85 -2.24
CA THR A 28 -3.64 -13.32 -1.46
C THR A 28 -2.37 -12.59 -1.32
N TYR A 29 -1.65 -12.56 -0.43
CA TYR A 29 -0.50 -12.64 0.04
C TYR A 29 0.51 -12.17 0.72
N TYR A 30 1.43 -11.95 1.16
CA TYR A 30 2.37 -12.30 1.66
C TYR A 30 3.63 -11.82 2.15
N GLY A 31 4.44 -12.10 2.70
CA GLY A 31 5.50 -12.10 3.58
C GLY A 31 6.72 -11.24 3.28
N GLY A 32 7.46 -10.83 4.26
CA GLY A 32 8.65 -10.04 4.12
C GLY A 32 9.92 -10.85 3.87
N GLY A 33 10.56 -10.71 2.73
CA GLY A 33 11.97 -10.99 2.58
C GLY A 33 12.78 -9.97 3.38
N LYS A 34 13.73 -10.40 4.18
CA LYS A 34 14.65 -9.49 4.87
C LYS A 34 15.70 -9.00 3.87
N GLY A 35 15.82 -7.69 3.70
CA GLY A 35 17.00 -7.05 3.17
C GLY A 35 17.09 -6.75 1.69
N GLU A 36 16.21 -7.32 0.84
CA GLU A 36 16.29 -7.12 -0.62
C GLU A 36 15.39 -5.99 -1.12
N TYR A 37 14.32 -5.69 -0.42
CA TYR A 37 13.34 -4.68 -0.82
C TYR A 37 13.65 -3.31 -0.23
N ALA A 38 13.29 -2.24 -0.96
CA ALA A 38 13.36 -0.89 -0.42
C ALA A 38 12.59 -0.76 0.91
N PRO A 39 13.02 0.09 1.84
CA PRO A 39 12.35 0.27 3.12
C PRO A 39 10.92 0.81 2.94
N PHE A 40 10.04 0.55 3.90
CA PHE A 40 8.72 1.17 3.91
C PHE A 40 8.79 2.64 4.33
N TRP A 41 8.09 3.49 3.58
CA TRP A 41 7.88 4.87 3.95
C TRP A 41 7.01 4.98 5.21
N LYS A 42 7.42 5.83 6.13
CA LYS A 42 6.63 6.18 7.31
C LYS A 42 5.99 7.54 7.08
N ASN A 43 4.68 7.55 6.79
CA ASN A 43 3.93 8.78 6.59
C ASN A 43 4.06 9.71 7.80
N ARG A 44 4.47 10.95 7.54
CA ARG A 44 4.60 12.04 8.50
C ARG A 44 3.43 13.01 8.33
N ASP A 45 3.15 13.82 9.34
CA ASP A 45 2.18 14.90 9.23
C ASP A 45 2.74 16.00 8.30
N GLY A 46 1.87 16.63 7.53
CA GLY A 46 2.21 17.60 6.49
C GLY A 46 2.15 17.02 5.07
N ILE A 47 2.66 17.82 4.15
CA ILE A 47 2.66 17.49 2.72
C ILE A 47 3.90 16.68 2.36
N THR A 48 3.71 15.57 1.68
CA THR A 48 4.76 14.76 1.08
C THR A 48 4.48 14.59 -0.41
N ILE A 49 5.48 14.85 -1.23
CA ILE A 49 5.39 14.60 -2.68
C ILE A 49 5.96 13.22 -2.96
N LYS A 50 5.17 12.39 -3.64
CA LYS A 50 5.49 11.01 -3.96
C LYS A 50 5.41 10.80 -5.47
N ARG A 51 6.45 10.28 -6.06
CA ARG A 51 6.46 9.89 -7.47
C ARG A 51 6.33 8.38 -7.55
N VAL A 52 5.22 7.88 -8.06
CA VAL A 52 5.03 6.44 -8.30
C VAL A 52 6.04 5.99 -9.34
N LEU A 53 6.73 4.88 -9.06
CA LEU A 53 7.67 4.28 -10.00
C LEU A 53 6.95 3.21 -10.84
N PRO A 54 7.37 3.02 -12.10
CA PRO A 54 6.77 2.02 -12.96
C PRO A 54 6.98 0.60 -12.43
N ALA A 55 6.19 -0.35 -12.91
CA ALA A 55 6.43 -1.76 -12.65
C ALA A 55 7.73 -2.24 -13.34
N HIS A 56 8.33 -3.31 -12.80
CA HIS A 56 9.54 -3.90 -13.40
C HIS A 56 9.27 -4.58 -14.74
N GLU A 57 8.06 -5.10 -14.92
CA GLU A 57 7.67 -5.77 -16.15
C GLU A 57 6.75 -4.87 -16.97
N PRO A 58 6.98 -4.76 -18.29
CA PRO A 58 6.17 -3.95 -19.18
C PRO A 58 4.68 -4.34 -19.12
N GLY A 59 3.81 -3.36 -18.92
CA GLY A 59 2.36 -3.56 -18.91
C GLY A 59 1.80 -4.10 -17.60
N ASP A 60 2.65 -4.36 -16.61
CA ASP A 60 2.19 -4.72 -15.27
C ASP A 60 1.68 -3.50 -14.51
N SER A 61 0.81 -3.77 -13.52
CA SER A 61 0.42 -2.73 -12.56
C SER A 61 1.57 -2.44 -11.60
N PRO A 62 1.93 -1.16 -11.36
CA PRO A 62 2.88 -0.78 -10.33
C PRO A 62 2.34 -1.05 -8.92
N TYR A 63 1.02 -1.20 -8.78
CA TYR A 63 0.34 -1.42 -7.50
C TYR A 63 0.03 -2.90 -7.31
N VAL A 64 0.60 -3.46 -6.25
CA VAL A 64 0.41 -4.88 -5.90
C VAL A 64 -0.54 -4.98 -4.71
N PRO A 65 -1.72 -5.60 -4.87
CA PRO A 65 -2.66 -5.74 -3.77
C PRO A 65 -2.13 -6.71 -2.72
N MET A 66 -2.21 -6.31 -1.46
CA MET A 66 -1.79 -7.14 -0.33
C MET A 66 -2.80 -7.09 0.80
N LEU A 67 -2.93 -8.20 1.54
CA LEU A 67 -3.66 -8.24 2.79
C LEU A 67 -2.70 -8.01 3.95
N THR A 68 -3.10 -7.15 4.87
CA THR A 68 -2.35 -6.84 6.08
C THR A 68 -3.26 -6.99 7.29
N ALA A 69 -2.69 -7.44 8.41
CA ALA A 69 -3.36 -7.39 9.71
C ALA A 69 -2.46 -6.72 10.74
N LYS A 70 -3.08 -6.27 11.82
CA LYS A 70 -2.36 -5.80 13.00
C LYS A 70 -2.47 -6.87 14.07
N LEU A 71 -1.32 -7.32 14.55
CA LEU A 71 -1.23 -8.28 15.64
C LEU A 71 -0.48 -7.66 16.81
N ASP A 72 -0.98 -7.95 18.01
CA ASP A 72 -0.25 -7.66 19.22
C ASP A 72 0.87 -8.68 19.39
N CYS A 73 2.10 -8.21 19.37
CA CYS A 73 3.30 -9.03 19.50
C CYS A 73 4.08 -8.62 20.72
N GLU A 74 4.52 -9.59 21.53
CA GLU A 74 5.54 -9.33 22.52
C GLU A 74 6.85 -8.98 21.82
N VAL A 75 7.45 -7.88 22.21
CA VAL A 75 8.77 -7.44 21.74
C VAL A 75 9.65 -7.12 22.91
N GLU A 76 10.95 -7.28 22.73
CA GLU A 76 11.92 -6.84 23.73
C GLU A 76 11.83 -5.33 23.88
N LYS A 77 11.70 -4.89 25.13
CA LYS A 77 11.85 -3.49 25.50
C LYS A 77 13.33 -3.23 25.77
N LYS A 78 13.92 -2.30 25.03
CA LYS A 78 15.32 -1.91 25.16
C LYS A 78 15.41 -0.51 25.74
N ASP A 79 16.46 -0.28 26.54
CA ASP A 79 16.81 1.04 27.04
C ASP A 79 17.53 1.89 25.97
N GLU A 80 17.99 3.08 26.37
CA GLU A 80 18.69 4.01 25.47
C GLU A 80 20.06 3.47 25.01
N ASN A 81 20.63 2.49 25.72
CA ASN A 81 21.90 1.84 25.40
C ASN A 81 21.68 0.58 24.51
N GLY A 82 20.42 0.16 24.30
CA GLY A 82 20.07 -1.02 23.54
C GLY A 82 19.98 -2.31 24.37
N ASP A 83 20.14 -2.25 25.68
CA ASP A 83 20.01 -3.39 26.58
C ASP A 83 18.56 -3.77 26.82
N VAL A 84 18.29 -5.08 26.90
CA VAL A 84 16.94 -5.61 27.12
C VAL A 84 16.54 -5.42 28.57
N ILE A 85 15.58 -4.53 28.82
CA ILE A 85 15.06 -4.20 30.16
C ILE A 85 13.70 -4.87 30.46
N GLY A 86 13.18 -5.67 29.55
CA GLY A 86 11.91 -6.37 29.73
C GLY A 86 11.20 -6.70 28.41
N LYS A 87 9.90 -6.96 28.51
CA LYS A 87 9.02 -7.18 27.35
C LYS A 87 7.92 -6.12 27.35
N GLU A 88 7.48 -5.75 26.15
CA GLU A 88 6.31 -4.90 25.94
C GLU A 88 5.45 -5.46 24.81
N VAL A 89 4.15 -5.20 24.87
CA VAL A 89 3.25 -5.54 23.78
C VAL A 89 3.19 -4.38 22.79
N LYS A 90 3.62 -4.64 21.55
CA LYS A 90 3.50 -3.68 20.44
C LYS A 90 2.62 -4.24 19.36
N GLN A 91 1.75 -3.39 18.83
CA GLN A 91 0.98 -3.74 17.64
C GLN A 91 1.87 -3.70 16.42
N LYS A 92 2.10 -4.85 15.80
CA LYS A 92 2.84 -4.98 14.54
C LYS A 92 1.88 -5.20 13.39
N LYS A 93 2.12 -4.47 12.32
CA LYS A 93 1.47 -4.73 11.03
C LYS A 93 2.21 -5.87 10.35
N ILE A 94 1.48 -6.91 10.00
CA ILE A 94 1.99 -8.06 9.25
C ILE A 94 1.27 -8.17 7.92
N PHE A 95 1.94 -8.72 6.92
CA PHE A 95 1.30 -9.16 5.68
C PHE A 95 0.72 -10.55 5.91
N ILE A 96 -0.51 -10.75 5.45
CA ILE A 96 -1.20 -12.03 5.51
C ILE A 96 -1.28 -12.55 4.10
N ALA A 97 -0.83 -13.78 3.97
CA ALA A 97 -0.99 -14.52 2.75
C ALA A 97 -2.33 -15.27 2.80
N THR A 98 -3.31 -14.84 2.03
CA THR A 98 -4.46 -15.66 1.70
C THR A 98 -4.35 -16.02 0.23
N LEU A 99 -4.12 -17.31 -0.08
CA LEU A 99 -4.08 -17.81 -1.45
C LEU A 99 -5.40 -18.51 -1.77
N HIS A 100 -6.31 -17.78 -2.36
CA HIS A 100 -7.46 -18.44 -2.97
C HIS A 100 -7.00 -19.42 -4.06
N GLY A 101 -7.15 -20.70 -3.78
CA GLY A 101 -6.93 -21.79 -4.73
C GLY A 101 -5.49 -22.30 -4.85
N LYS A 102 -4.50 -21.69 -4.17
CA LYS A 102 -3.11 -22.16 -4.22
C LYS A 102 -2.60 -22.74 -2.90
N MET A 103 -3.24 -22.38 -1.79
CA MET A 103 -3.02 -23.04 -0.50
C MET A 103 -4.31 -23.68 0.01
N PRO A 104 -4.27 -24.90 0.51
CA PRO A 104 -5.47 -25.57 1.02
C PRO A 104 -5.93 -25.03 2.38
N PHE A 105 -5.11 -24.22 3.05
CA PHE A 105 -5.36 -23.78 4.41
C PHE A 105 -4.63 -22.47 4.72
N ASP A 106 -5.36 -21.51 5.29
CA ASP A 106 -4.82 -20.30 5.92
C ASP A 106 -5.35 -20.22 7.36
N ILE A 107 -4.45 -20.27 8.32
CA ILE A 107 -4.81 -20.32 9.75
C ILE A 107 -5.59 -19.09 10.21
N ILE A 108 -5.35 -17.93 9.61
CA ILE A 108 -6.04 -16.69 9.98
C ILE A 108 -7.44 -16.68 9.39
N ASP A 109 -7.60 -17.09 8.13
CA ASP A 109 -8.91 -17.24 7.51
C ASP A 109 -9.79 -18.25 8.26
N GLU A 110 -9.25 -19.41 8.58
CA GLU A 110 -9.97 -20.42 9.34
C GLU A 110 -10.34 -19.95 10.75
N TYR A 111 -9.42 -19.25 11.42
CA TYR A 111 -9.71 -18.64 12.71
C TYR A 111 -10.84 -17.62 12.61
N ILE A 112 -10.79 -16.73 11.61
CA ILE A 112 -11.83 -15.71 11.39
C ILE A 112 -13.18 -16.37 11.10
N LYS A 113 -13.24 -17.36 10.20
CA LYS A 113 -14.45 -18.12 9.90
C LYS A 113 -15.02 -18.74 11.15
N ARG A 114 -14.19 -19.45 11.91
CA ARG A 114 -14.61 -20.11 13.13
C ARG A 114 -15.17 -19.15 14.18
N VAL A 115 -14.54 -17.99 14.34
CA VAL A 115 -15.04 -16.96 15.26
C VAL A 115 -16.41 -16.43 14.81
N TYR A 116 -16.63 -16.20 13.52
CA TYR A 116 -17.95 -15.80 13.02
C TYR A 116 -19.00 -16.88 13.21
N GLU A 117 -18.71 -18.13 12.92
CA GLU A 117 -19.62 -19.27 13.16
C GLU A 117 -20.04 -19.37 14.63
N LEU A 118 -19.10 -19.20 15.55
CA LEU A 118 -19.39 -19.22 16.98
C LEU A 118 -20.19 -17.97 17.40
N ALA A 119 -19.91 -16.82 16.82
CA ALA A 119 -20.64 -15.59 17.10
C ALA A 119 -22.11 -15.66 16.68
N GLU A 120 -22.44 -16.40 15.62
CA GLU A 120 -23.83 -16.62 15.18
C GLU A 120 -24.68 -17.35 16.22
N GLN A 121 -24.07 -18.14 17.10
CA GLN A 121 -24.74 -18.85 18.18
C GLN A 121 -25.08 -17.95 19.37
N ILE A 122 -24.49 -16.75 19.44
CA ILE A 122 -24.74 -15.76 20.51
C ILE A 122 -25.99 -14.94 20.14
N GLN A 123 -27.05 -15.09 20.90
CA GLN A 123 -28.32 -14.41 20.63
C GLN A 123 -28.26 -12.90 20.98
N ASP A 124 -27.62 -12.57 22.10
CA ASP A 124 -27.46 -11.16 22.50
C ASP A 124 -26.52 -10.42 21.55
N LYS A 125 -26.97 -9.26 21.07
CA LYS A 125 -26.25 -8.47 20.08
C LYS A 125 -24.97 -7.85 20.64
N ASP A 126 -25.01 -7.39 21.89
CA ASP A 126 -23.87 -6.72 22.52
C ASP A 126 -22.79 -7.73 22.89
N ASP A 127 -23.18 -8.90 23.36
CA ASP A 127 -22.25 -9.98 23.68
C ASP A 127 -21.67 -10.57 22.40
N ARG A 128 -22.45 -10.70 21.33
CA ARG A 128 -21.94 -11.05 20.00
C ARG A 128 -20.90 -10.06 19.51
N GLN A 129 -21.17 -8.76 19.65
CA GLN A 129 -20.21 -7.72 19.26
C GLN A 129 -18.93 -7.78 20.10
N LYS A 130 -19.05 -7.97 21.42
CA LYS A 130 -17.87 -8.15 22.29
C LYS A 130 -17.04 -9.37 21.87
N PHE A 131 -17.71 -10.47 21.53
CA PHE A 131 -17.05 -11.70 21.05
C PHE A 131 -16.30 -11.49 19.73
N LEU A 132 -16.84 -10.65 18.84
CA LEU A 132 -16.22 -10.29 17.57
C LEU A 132 -15.12 -9.22 17.69
N ASN A 133 -15.00 -8.53 18.81
CA ASN A 133 -14.02 -7.45 18.98
C ASN A 133 -12.58 -7.82 18.64
N PRO A 134 -12.05 -9.00 18.97
CA PRO A 134 -10.71 -9.42 18.56
C PRO A 134 -10.52 -9.49 17.04
N ILE A 135 -11.62 -9.68 16.28
CA ILE A 135 -11.59 -9.72 14.82
C ILE A 135 -11.81 -8.32 14.23
N THR A 136 -12.89 -7.65 14.65
CA THR A 136 -13.34 -6.40 14.01
C THR A 136 -12.66 -5.15 14.54
N GLY A 137 -12.10 -5.24 15.74
CA GLY A 137 -11.65 -4.07 16.52
C GLY A 137 -12.80 -3.42 17.29
N TYR A 138 -12.45 -2.57 18.24
CA TYR A 138 -13.40 -1.89 19.12
C TYR A 138 -12.81 -0.58 19.67
N LYS A 139 -13.66 0.24 20.28
CA LYS A 139 -13.23 1.45 20.99
C LYS A 139 -13.03 1.18 22.48
N MET A 140 -11.88 1.59 23.01
CA MET A 140 -11.57 1.54 24.43
C MET A 140 -10.91 2.86 24.85
N GLY A 141 -11.47 3.53 25.84
CA GLY A 141 -10.95 4.82 26.32
C GLY A 141 -10.84 5.90 25.24
N GLY A 142 -11.78 5.94 24.29
CA GLY A 142 -11.77 6.88 23.15
C GLY A 142 -10.81 6.51 22.02
N LYS A 143 -9.96 5.52 22.19
CA LYS A 143 -9.01 5.03 21.17
C LYS A 143 -9.56 3.79 20.48
N TRP A 144 -9.20 3.62 19.19
CA TRP A 144 -9.53 2.43 18.44
C TRP A 144 -8.49 1.33 18.68
N VAL A 145 -8.95 0.17 19.15
CA VAL A 145 -8.16 -1.07 19.22
C VAL A 145 -8.48 -1.87 17.97
N TRP A 146 -7.45 -2.18 17.18
CA TRP A 146 -7.61 -2.88 15.92
C TRP A 146 -7.78 -4.38 16.15
N GLY A 147 -8.71 -4.99 15.41
CA GLY A 147 -8.82 -6.44 15.32
C GLY A 147 -7.86 -7.03 14.28
N ILE A 148 -7.81 -8.36 14.23
CA ILE A 148 -6.95 -9.09 13.30
C ILE A 148 -7.54 -9.21 11.89
N ARG A 149 -8.74 -8.68 11.64
CA ARG A 149 -9.37 -8.74 10.32
C ARG A 149 -8.43 -8.19 9.26
N PRO A 150 -8.13 -8.97 8.21
CA PRO A 150 -7.27 -8.51 7.13
C PRO A 150 -7.79 -7.23 6.48
N GLN A 151 -6.88 -6.32 6.22
CA GLN A 151 -7.15 -5.09 5.51
C GLN A 151 -6.37 -5.11 4.20
N ARG A 152 -7.02 -4.72 3.11
CA ARG A 152 -6.35 -4.62 1.82
C ARG A 152 -5.55 -3.34 1.73
N GLU A 153 -4.35 -3.44 1.17
CA GLU A 153 -3.49 -2.34 0.79
C GLU A 153 -2.88 -2.62 -0.59
N TYR A 154 -2.52 -1.57 -1.29
CA TYR A 154 -1.85 -1.63 -2.60
C TYR A 154 -0.44 -1.14 -2.40
N ILE A 155 0.54 -2.04 -2.47
CA ILE A 155 1.96 -1.73 -2.29
C ILE A 155 2.54 -1.29 -3.63
N TYR A 156 3.38 -0.29 -3.61
CA TYR A 156 4.07 0.23 -4.79
C TYR A 156 5.44 0.79 -4.40
N TYR A 157 6.32 0.94 -5.38
CA TYR A 157 7.54 1.69 -5.21
C TYR A 157 7.29 3.17 -5.48
N ALA A 158 7.85 4.02 -4.65
CA ALA A 158 7.77 5.48 -4.79
C ALA A 158 9.13 6.13 -4.59
N LEU A 159 9.42 7.13 -5.39
CA LEU A 159 10.50 8.07 -5.15
C LEU A 159 9.97 9.16 -4.22
N ILE A 160 10.58 9.30 -3.04
CA ILE A 160 10.20 10.27 -2.01
C ILE A 160 11.50 10.88 -1.46
N GLU A 161 11.60 12.19 -1.47
CA GLU A 161 12.80 12.91 -0.99
C GLU A 161 14.09 12.38 -1.66
N GLY A 162 14.03 12.02 -2.96
CA GLY A 162 15.16 11.54 -3.74
C GLY A 162 15.60 10.10 -3.46
N LYS A 163 14.81 9.31 -2.73
CA LYS A 163 15.09 7.89 -2.42
C LYS A 163 13.91 7.00 -2.75
N ILE A 164 14.20 5.76 -3.09
CA ILE A 164 13.16 4.75 -3.36
C ILE A 164 12.67 4.14 -2.06
N TYR A 165 11.35 4.10 -1.90
CA TYR A 165 10.66 3.47 -0.78
C TYR A 165 9.55 2.55 -1.29
N ARG A 166 9.19 1.55 -0.51
CA ARG A 166 7.87 0.93 -0.60
C ARG A 166 6.87 1.81 0.13
N ASP A 167 5.72 2.01 -0.46
CA ASP A 167 4.61 2.70 0.18
C ASP A 167 3.30 1.94 -0.06
N SER A 168 2.23 2.33 0.56
CA SER A 168 0.95 1.64 0.43
C SER A 168 -0.23 2.59 0.36
N LEU A 169 -1.20 2.24 -0.46
CA LEU A 169 -2.49 2.91 -0.57
C LEU A 169 -3.60 2.04 0.02
N LYS A 170 -4.52 2.68 0.71
CA LYS A 170 -5.77 2.05 1.14
C LYS A 170 -6.74 1.94 -0.06
N PRO A 171 -7.73 1.04 -0.05
CA PRO A 171 -8.67 0.88 -1.17
C PRO A 171 -9.31 2.18 -1.62
N LYS A 172 -9.78 3.02 -0.70
CA LYS A 172 -10.38 4.32 -1.04
C LYS A 172 -9.38 5.30 -1.68
N GLN A 173 -8.12 5.26 -1.27
CA GLN A 173 -7.07 6.08 -1.85
C GLN A 173 -6.76 5.61 -3.26
N MET A 174 -6.70 4.30 -3.48
CA MET A 174 -6.50 3.71 -4.81
C MET A 174 -7.68 4.02 -5.76
N GLU A 175 -8.92 3.95 -5.26
CA GLU A 175 -10.12 4.34 -6.03
C GLU A 175 -10.07 5.82 -6.42
N ALA A 176 -9.64 6.70 -5.51
CA ALA A 176 -9.50 8.13 -5.79
C ALA A 176 -8.44 8.40 -6.86
N LEU A 177 -7.26 7.77 -6.78
CA LEU A 177 -6.22 7.92 -7.79
C LEU A 177 -6.64 7.36 -9.15
N ASN A 178 -7.32 6.20 -9.18
CA ASN A 178 -7.83 5.63 -10.43
C ASN A 178 -8.85 6.56 -11.11
N LYS A 179 -9.71 7.20 -10.31
CA LYS A 179 -10.67 8.17 -10.83
C LYS A 179 -9.94 9.40 -11.37
N GLU A 180 -9.03 9.97 -10.60
CA GLU A 180 -8.27 11.14 -11.02
C GLU A 180 -7.44 10.87 -12.28
N SER A 181 -6.83 9.67 -12.37
CA SER A 181 -6.12 9.25 -13.58
C SER A 181 -7.03 9.19 -14.81
N ALA A 182 -8.26 8.67 -14.65
CA ALA A 182 -9.24 8.64 -15.72
C ALA A 182 -9.69 10.05 -16.13
N ASP A 183 -10.00 10.90 -15.14
CA ASP A 183 -10.42 12.29 -15.38
C ASP A 183 -9.31 13.08 -16.10
N LEU A 184 -8.04 12.88 -15.75
CA LEU A 184 -6.89 13.51 -16.41
C LEU A 184 -6.68 13.01 -17.84
N CYS A 185 -6.85 11.71 -18.10
CA CYS A 185 -6.78 11.16 -19.45
C CYS A 185 -7.91 11.71 -20.35
N GLU A 186 -9.12 11.80 -19.83
CA GLU A 186 -10.27 12.36 -20.57
C GLU A 186 -10.06 13.84 -20.89
N GLN A 187 -9.60 14.63 -19.92
CA GLN A 187 -9.32 16.08 -20.11
C GLN A 187 -8.25 16.35 -21.16
N ASN A 188 -7.30 15.44 -21.33
CA ASN A 188 -6.19 15.61 -22.28
C ASN A 188 -6.35 14.81 -23.58
N ASP A 189 -7.51 14.18 -23.81
CA ASP A 189 -7.81 13.33 -24.97
C ASP A 189 -6.72 12.28 -25.24
N THR A 190 -6.23 11.67 -24.15
CA THR A 190 -5.14 10.70 -24.20
C THR A 190 -5.64 9.28 -23.98
N VAL A 191 -4.81 8.31 -24.38
CA VAL A 191 -5.08 6.90 -24.10
C VAL A 191 -5.21 6.68 -22.59
N ALA A 192 -6.15 5.84 -22.16
CA ALA A 192 -6.41 5.53 -20.76
C ALA A 192 -5.24 4.76 -20.13
N ILE A 193 -4.29 5.52 -19.57
CA ILE A 193 -3.10 5.03 -18.84
C ILE A 193 -3.17 5.43 -17.36
N ASP A 194 -2.37 4.75 -16.53
CA ASP A 194 -2.11 5.24 -15.17
C ASP A 194 -1.10 6.41 -15.23
N VAL A 195 -1.63 7.62 -15.19
CA VAL A 195 -0.83 8.86 -15.31
C VAL A 195 0.16 9.06 -14.15
N PHE A 196 0.03 8.33 -13.04
CA PHE A 196 0.93 8.45 -11.91
C PHE A 196 2.22 7.63 -12.06
N SER A 197 2.18 6.54 -12.81
CA SER A 197 3.33 5.64 -13.01
C SER A 197 4.08 5.83 -14.31
N ASP A 198 3.67 6.77 -15.15
CA ASP A 198 4.38 7.10 -16.38
C ASP A 198 5.75 7.69 -16.03
N PRO A 199 6.90 7.08 -16.47
CA PRO A 199 8.21 7.53 -16.06
C PRO A 199 8.60 8.91 -16.63
N GLU A 200 8.01 9.32 -17.75
CA GLU A 200 8.35 10.58 -18.44
C GLU A 200 7.35 11.69 -18.14
N ASN A 201 6.06 11.40 -18.35
CA ASN A 201 4.99 12.39 -18.28
C ASN A 201 4.05 12.15 -17.09
N GLY A 202 4.54 11.48 -16.05
CA GLY A 202 3.67 11.13 -14.95
C GLY A 202 3.55 12.21 -13.90
N PHE A 203 2.37 12.27 -13.31
CA PHE A 203 2.04 13.20 -12.24
C PHE A 203 2.57 12.70 -10.90
N PRO A 204 3.33 13.51 -10.13
CA PRO A 204 3.57 13.21 -8.72
C PRO A 204 2.26 13.26 -7.93
N ILE A 205 2.20 12.48 -6.86
CA ILE A 205 1.11 12.51 -5.90
C ILE A 205 1.47 13.48 -4.77
N GLN A 206 0.63 14.46 -4.53
CA GLN A 206 0.65 15.22 -3.30
C GLN A 206 -0.15 14.46 -2.24
N TYR A 207 0.54 13.91 -1.26
CA TYR A 207 -0.05 13.30 -0.07
C TYR A 207 -0.02 14.32 1.06
N ASP A 208 -1.17 14.63 1.61
CA ASP A 208 -1.32 15.53 2.76
C ASP A 208 -1.92 14.77 3.94
N ARG A 209 -1.24 14.86 5.08
CA ARG A 209 -1.66 14.23 6.32
C ARG A 209 -1.73 15.26 7.43
N GLY A 210 -2.88 15.38 8.03
CA GLY A 210 -3.12 16.31 9.12
C GLY A 210 -4.11 15.75 10.13
N LYS A 211 -4.58 16.65 11.01
CA LYS A 211 -5.65 16.33 11.94
C LYS A 211 -6.82 17.26 11.69
N ASP A 212 -8.03 16.74 11.73
CA ASP A 212 -9.24 17.54 11.71
C ASP A 212 -9.48 18.25 13.06
N GLU A 213 -10.51 19.09 13.12
CA GLU A 213 -10.90 19.83 14.32
C GLU A 213 -11.19 18.94 15.53
N LYS A 214 -11.45 17.66 15.30
CA LYS A 214 -11.70 16.64 16.35
C LYS A 214 -10.43 15.85 16.70
N GLY A 215 -9.27 16.23 16.16
CA GLY A 215 -8.00 15.54 16.38
C GLY A 215 -7.85 14.21 15.64
N LYS A 216 -8.79 13.89 14.74
CA LYS A 216 -8.72 12.67 13.92
C LYS A 216 -7.76 12.88 12.74
N THR A 217 -6.90 11.91 12.49
CA THR A 217 -6.02 11.92 11.32
C THR A 217 -6.85 11.90 10.03
N VAL A 218 -6.60 12.88 9.17
CA VAL A 218 -7.13 13.00 7.81
C VAL A 218 -5.99 12.86 6.84
N GLU A 219 -6.19 12.08 5.80
CA GLU A 219 -5.21 11.85 4.73
C GLU A 219 -5.89 12.13 3.39
N THR A 220 -5.29 13.00 2.59
CA THR A 220 -5.76 13.30 1.23
C THR A 220 -4.66 13.01 0.22
N LEU A 221 -5.06 12.55 -0.96
CA LEU A 221 -4.18 12.34 -2.10
C LEU A 221 -4.78 13.03 -3.31
N LYS A 222 -3.93 13.65 -4.08
CA LYS A 222 -4.27 14.26 -5.38
C LYS A 222 -3.03 14.36 -6.23
N SER A 223 -3.17 14.59 -7.52
CA SER A 223 -2.06 14.99 -8.38
C SER A 223 -1.43 16.30 -7.86
N LEU A 224 -0.11 16.39 -7.97
CA LEU A 224 0.57 17.65 -7.67
C LEU A 224 0.14 18.73 -8.68
N PRO A 225 -0.42 19.86 -8.24
CA PRO A 225 -0.89 20.89 -9.17
C PRO A 225 0.27 21.57 -9.88
N LEU A 226 0.03 21.98 -11.13
CA LEU A 226 0.93 22.83 -11.89
C LEU A 226 1.10 24.17 -11.18
N LYS A 227 2.33 24.67 -11.09
CA LYS A 227 2.60 26.01 -10.57
C LYS A 227 2.08 27.09 -11.54
N ARG A 228 1.56 28.19 -11.04
CA ARG A 228 0.84 29.22 -11.82
C ARG A 228 1.61 29.77 -13.05
N SER A 229 2.93 29.69 -13.04
CA SER A 229 3.81 30.21 -14.13
C SER A 229 4.58 29.11 -14.85
N GLN A 230 4.28 27.85 -14.60
CA GLN A 230 4.99 26.70 -15.15
C GLN A 230 4.26 26.16 -16.38
N GLY A 231 5.00 25.88 -17.46
CA GLY A 231 4.48 25.11 -18.60
C GLY A 231 4.43 23.60 -18.30
N TRP A 232 3.65 22.87 -19.08
CA TRP A 232 3.56 21.40 -18.92
C TRP A 232 4.88 20.70 -19.20
N ASP A 233 5.65 21.15 -20.20
CA ASP A 233 6.95 20.55 -20.52
C ASP A 233 7.94 20.71 -19.36
N ASP A 234 8.00 21.90 -18.76
CA ASP A 234 8.84 22.15 -17.58
C ASP A 234 8.37 21.33 -16.37
N TYR A 235 7.06 21.19 -16.20
CA TYR A 235 6.48 20.39 -15.12
C TYR A 235 6.87 18.91 -15.23
N PHE A 236 6.70 18.33 -16.41
CA PHE A 236 7.06 16.93 -16.63
C PHE A 236 8.56 16.72 -16.57
N ALA A 237 9.37 17.63 -17.10
CA ALA A 237 10.83 17.58 -16.99
C ALA A 237 11.31 17.64 -15.51
N GLU A 238 10.68 18.50 -14.68
CA GLU A 238 10.99 18.59 -13.25
C GLU A 238 10.68 17.27 -12.50
N HIS A 239 9.67 16.53 -12.96
CA HIS A 239 9.14 15.37 -12.26
C HIS A 239 9.40 14.03 -12.95
N ALA A 240 10.09 14.01 -14.07
CA ALA A 240 10.46 12.79 -14.78
C ALA A 240 11.32 11.88 -13.90
N VAL A 241 11.09 10.57 -14.01
CA VAL A 241 11.93 9.56 -13.37
C VAL A 241 13.25 9.47 -14.17
N THR A 242 14.37 9.78 -13.53
CA THR A 242 15.68 9.75 -14.17
C THR A 242 16.19 8.32 -14.40
N ASP A 243 17.11 8.13 -15.35
CA ASP A 243 17.73 6.83 -15.60
C ASP A 243 18.40 6.27 -14.35
N LYS A 244 19.03 7.13 -13.54
CA LYS A 244 19.64 6.73 -12.28
C LYS A 244 18.62 6.12 -11.29
N VAL A 245 17.42 6.67 -11.24
CA VAL A 245 16.34 6.14 -10.38
C VAL A 245 15.84 4.81 -10.93
N LEU A 246 15.73 4.67 -12.25
CA LEU A 246 15.34 3.40 -12.88
C LEU A 246 16.42 2.32 -12.68
N GLU A 247 17.71 2.67 -12.76
CA GLU A 247 18.83 1.77 -12.44
C GLU A 247 18.78 1.32 -10.98
N GLU A 248 18.50 2.23 -10.05
CA GLU A 248 18.32 1.91 -8.65
C GLU A 248 17.10 1.02 -8.44
N LEU A 249 15.97 1.28 -9.12
CA LEU A 249 14.77 0.45 -9.05
C LEU A 249 15.04 -1.00 -9.46
N GLU A 250 15.85 -1.21 -10.49
CA GLU A 250 16.26 -2.56 -10.94
C GLU A 250 17.06 -3.35 -9.90
N THR A 251 17.67 -2.68 -8.93
CA THR A 251 18.37 -3.36 -7.84
C THR A 251 17.40 -3.98 -6.82
N TYR A 252 16.15 -3.52 -6.81
CA TYR A 252 15.11 -4.07 -5.96
C TYR A 252 14.32 -5.16 -6.68
N PRO A 253 13.84 -6.18 -5.97
CA PRO A 253 12.97 -7.20 -6.55
C PRO A 253 11.65 -6.62 -7.05
N SER A 254 11.09 -7.19 -8.10
CA SER A 254 9.70 -6.91 -8.47
C SER A 254 8.77 -7.17 -7.28
N LEU A 255 7.83 -6.25 -7.02
CA LEU A 255 6.85 -6.42 -5.93
C LEU A 255 5.96 -7.66 -6.12
N LYS A 256 5.83 -8.19 -7.35
CA LYS A 256 5.18 -9.49 -7.60
C LYS A 256 5.93 -10.65 -6.94
N LYS A 257 7.25 -10.58 -6.78
CA LYS A 257 8.01 -11.59 -6.04
C LYS A 257 7.66 -11.65 -4.57
N LEU A 258 7.16 -10.55 -3.99
CA LEU A 258 6.61 -10.58 -2.63
C LEU A 258 5.59 -11.70 -2.44
N TYR A 259 4.86 -12.09 -3.48
CA TYR A 259 3.93 -13.22 -3.44
C TYR A 259 4.61 -14.58 -3.34
N VAL A 260 5.81 -14.73 -3.92
CA VAL A 260 6.51 -16.02 -4.02
C VAL A 260 7.45 -16.22 -2.85
N ASP A 261 8.19 -15.19 -2.47
CA ASP A 261 9.25 -15.27 -1.44
C ASP A 261 8.73 -15.60 -0.03
N CYS A 262 7.41 -15.52 0.16
CA CYS A 262 6.77 -15.82 1.42
C CYS A 262 6.40 -17.28 1.60
N TYR A 263 6.35 -18.04 0.51
CA TYR A 263 5.96 -19.45 0.52
C TYR A 263 7.14 -20.40 0.38
N SER A 264 8.31 -19.89 0.14
CA SER A 264 9.52 -20.70 -0.05
C SER A 264 10.35 -20.89 1.24
N LYS A 265 9.82 -20.50 2.41
CA LYS A 265 10.54 -20.64 3.70
C LYS A 265 9.77 -21.43 4.72
#